data_77ba931fbc8b7805f21dff5994391045
#
_entry.id   77ba931fbc8b7805f21dff5994391045
#
_cell.length_a   1.000
_cell.length_b   1.000
_cell.length_c   1.000
_cell.angle_alpha   90.00
_cell.angle_beta   90.00
_cell.angle_gamma   90.00
#
_symmetry.space_group_name_H-M   'P 1'
#
loop_
_entity.id
_entity.type
_entity.pdbx_description
1 polymer ?
#
loop_
_entity_poly.entity_id
_entity_poly.type
_entity_poly.pdbx_seq_one_letter_code
_entity_poly.pdbx_strand_id
1 'polypeptide(L)'
;MAIPPGSKADLPSAIKKIAPQVLAVQEVDHFLPRSNSVNQIQEIAKAMKAVDWAFAPAIIGTPGEKWRALKDSDESIITSASKAPTKSALAKGNFAGGYGIAFASTIPVTAYERIELGRSLVGMPLLVPGGEDGRGKPKFIYVQDEPRVALVAHLENGWSIISTHLSFVPGLNVAQLKKLKRWAEKSAAQTGNRVVIMGDLNLPKGLPVLGSKWNSLATQNTYPSWGAKIQFDYILTKDSVKKLKVMPTTATGISDHLPITVEID
;
A
#
# COMPACT_ATOMS: atom_id res chain seq x y z
N MET A 1 -4.64 -4.03 6.73
CA MET A 1 -3.84 -5.26 6.49
C MET A 1 -4.61 -6.44 7.04
N ALA A 2 -4.85 -7.45 6.21
CA ALA A 2 -5.46 -8.70 6.64
C ALA A 2 -4.41 -9.51 7.43
N ILE A 3 -4.69 -9.80 8.70
CA ILE A 3 -3.75 -10.52 9.57
C ILE A 3 -3.87 -12.02 9.30
N PRO A 4 -2.75 -12.76 9.13
CA PRO A 4 -2.79 -14.21 8.97
C PRO A 4 -3.48 -14.89 10.15
N PRO A 5 -4.25 -15.96 9.90
CA PRO A 5 -4.95 -16.69 10.94
C PRO A 5 -4.02 -17.15 12.08
N GLY A 6 -4.43 -16.88 13.33
CA GLY A 6 -3.67 -17.28 14.51
C GLY A 6 -2.39 -16.50 14.79
N SER A 7 -2.11 -15.44 14.04
CA SER A 7 -0.94 -14.61 14.29
C SER A 7 -1.10 -13.76 15.55
N LYS A 8 -0.04 -13.68 16.34
CA LYS A 8 0.11 -12.79 17.50
C LYS A 8 1.15 -11.69 17.26
N ALA A 9 1.55 -11.51 16.00
CA ALA A 9 2.55 -10.50 15.63
C ALA A 9 1.99 -9.09 15.82
N ASP A 10 2.83 -8.18 16.28
CA ASP A 10 2.52 -6.76 16.38
C ASP A 10 3.23 -5.97 15.29
N LEU A 11 2.61 -4.86 14.89
CA LEU A 11 3.08 -4.02 13.81
C LEU A 11 4.50 -3.45 14.05
N PRO A 12 4.83 -2.86 15.22
CA PRO A 12 6.17 -2.34 15.46
C PRO A 12 7.28 -3.39 15.34
N SER A 13 7.08 -4.59 15.86
CA SER A 13 8.07 -5.68 15.78
C SER A 13 8.27 -6.16 14.34
N ALA A 14 7.20 -6.25 13.56
CA ALA A 14 7.26 -6.62 12.16
C ALA A 14 8.08 -5.59 11.35
N ILE A 15 7.84 -4.29 11.56
CA ILE A 15 8.55 -3.22 10.89
C ILE A 15 10.04 -3.19 11.27
N LYS A 16 10.37 -3.35 12.54
CA LYS A 16 11.78 -3.45 12.99
C LYS A 16 12.52 -4.62 12.36
N LYS A 17 11.82 -5.73 12.11
CA LYS A 17 12.39 -6.91 11.45
C LYS A 17 12.73 -6.67 9.98
N ILE A 18 11.90 -5.89 9.26
CA ILE A 18 12.15 -5.51 7.87
C ILE A 18 13.25 -4.43 7.80
N ALA A 19 13.25 -3.50 8.75
CA ALA A 19 14.18 -2.35 8.88
C ALA A 19 14.39 -1.56 7.58
N PRO A 20 13.32 -1.13 6.86
CA PRO A 20 13.46 -0.43 5.60
C PRO A 20 13.81 1.03 5.81
N GLN A 21 14.51 1.65 4.83
CA GLN A 21 14.68 3.10 4.78
C GLN A 21 13.45 3.80 4.20
N VAL A 22 12.79 3.14 3.25
CA VAL A 22 11.56 3.60 2.58
C VAL A 22 10.57 2.46 2.58
N LEU A 23 9.33 2.73 2.97
CA LEU A 23 8.27 1.74 3.07
C LEU A 23 6.98 2.26 2.44
N ALA A 24 6.45 1.52 1.47
CA ALA A 24 5.09 1.65 0.95
C ALA A 24 4.21 0.58 1.59
N VAL A 25 3.07 0.99 2.12
CA VAL A 25 2.14 0.10 2.83
C VAL A 25 0.74 0.24 2.25
N GLN A 26 0.09 -0.89 2.03
CA GLN A 26 -1.28 -0.98 1.57
C GLN A 26 -2.20 -1.43 2.71
N GLU A 27 -3.50 -1.22 2.53
CA GLU A 27 -4.53 -1.61 3.50
C GLU A 27 -4.32 -1.04 4.90
N VAL A 28 -3.99 0.25 4.94
CA VAL A 28 -3.69 0.97 6.19
C VAL A 28 -4.96 1.57 6.76
N ASP A 29 -5.21 1.32 8.03
CA ASP A 29 -6.26 1.94 8.80
C ASP A 29 -5.73 3.22 9.47
N HIS A 30 -6.51 4.29 9.37
CA HIS A 30 -6.27 5.55 10.04
C HIS A 30 -7.44 5.82 10.98
N PHE A 31 -7.26 5.54 12.27
CA PHE A 31 -8.24 5.67 13.35
C PHE A 31 -9.55 4.88 13.14
N LEU A 32 -9.53 3.73 12.45
CA LEU A 32 -10.70 2.87 12.34
C LEU A 32 -10.92 2.06 13.63
N PRO A 33 -12.18 1.87 14.08
CA PRO A 33 -12.48 1.09 15.29
C PRO A 33 -11.94 -0.35 15.24
N ARG A 34 -11.99 -0.99 14.08
CA ARG A 34 -11.49 -2.38 13.88
C ARG A 34 -9.99 -2.55 14.17
N SER A 35 -9.24 -1.45 14.14
CA SER A 35 -7.81 -1.40 14.47
C SER A 35 -7.55 -0.61 15.76
N ASN A 36 -8.49 -0.64 16.73
CA ASN A 36 -8.40 0.05 18.02
C ASN A 36 -8.23 1.57 17.90
N SER A 37 -8.74 2.17 16.82
CA SER A 37 -8.67 3.62 16.57
C SER A 37 -7.24 4.17 16.65
N VAL A 38 -6.25 3.40 16.20
CA VAL A 38 -4.85 3.86 16.11
C VAL A 38 -4.56 4.43 14.73
N ASN A 39 -3.56 5.28 14.65
CA ASN A 39 -2.96 5.73 13.41
C ASN A 39 -1.83 4.75 13.04
N GLN A 40 -2.14 3.75 12.22
CA GLN A 40 -1.18 2.68 11.88
C GLN A 40 0.09 3.21 11.22
N ILE A 41 0.01 4.24 10.35
CA ILE A 41 1.21 4.79 9.72
C ILE A 41 2.11 5.52 10.73
N GLN A 42 1.54 6.15 11.74
CA GLN A 42 2.32 6.78 12.80
C GLN A 42 3.08 5.73 13.63
N GLU A 43 2.47 4.58 13.93
CA GLU A 43 3.15 3.47 14.61
C GLU A 43 4.27 2.87 13.73
N ILE A 44 4.04 2.75 12.44
CA ILE A 44 5.06 2.34 11.46
C ILE A 44 6.23 3.34 11.47
N ALA A 45 5.93 4.63 11.33
CA ALA A 45 6.94 5.69 11.28
C ALA A 45 7.81 5.72 12.56
N LYS A 46 7.19 5.56 13.74
CA LYS A 46 7.91 5.42 15.01
C LYS A 46 8.84 4.21 15.02
N ALA A 47 8.35 3.04 14.56
CA ALA A 47 9.13 1.80 14.53
C ALA A 47 10.33 1.89 13.58
N MET A 48 10.19 2.59 12.45
CA MET A 48 11.23 2.86 11.47
C MET A 48 12.19 3.97 11.91
N LYS A 49 11.82 4.81 12.87
CA LYS A 49 12.44 6.12 13.12
C LYS A 49 12.39 7.01 11.87
N ALA A 50 11.29 6.94 11.13
CA ALA A 50 11.07 7.72 9.93
C ALA A 50 11.04 9.21 10.24
N VAL A 51 11.62 10.02 9.35
CA VAL A 51 11.57 11.50 9.43
C VAL A 51 10.31 12.03 8.77
N ASP A 52 9.80 11.30 7.77
CA ASP A 52 8.59 11.66 7.04
C ASP A 52 7.65 10.47 6.90
N TRP A 53 6.35 10.75 6.93
CA TRP A 53 5.31 9.81 6.61
C TRP A 53 4.08 10.51 6.05
N ALA A 54 3.32 9.79 5.21
CA ALA A 54 2.05 10.25 4.69
C ALA A 54 1.06 9.09 4.58
N PHE A 55 -0.23 9.41 4.68
CA PHE A 55 -1.36 8.53 4.44
C PHE A 55 -2.28 9.15 3.41
N ALA A 56 -2.65 8.39 2.40
CA ALA A 56 -3.65 8.77 1.40
C ALA A 56 -4.90 7.90 1.56
N PRO A 57 -5.99 8.44 2.13
CA PRO A 57 -7.23 7.70 2.24
C PRO A 57 -7.81 7.40 0.86
N ALA A 58 -8.19 6.15 0.62
CA ALA A 58 -8.97 5.75 -0.53
C ALA A 58 -10.46 5.94 -0.26
N ILE A 59 -10.88 5.67 0.97
CA ILE A 59 -12.25 5.82 1.47
C ILE A 59 -12.25 6.34 2.90
N ILE A 60 -13.35 6.94 3.30
CA ILE A 60 -13.67 7.27 4.70
C ILE A 60 -14.66 6.23 5.22
N GLY A 61 -14.26 5.51 6.28
CA GLY A 61 -14.99 4.39 6.85
C GLY A 61 -14.28 3.05 6.67
N THR A 62 -14.99 1.95 6.95
CA THR A 62 -14.44 0.59 6.98
C THR A 62 -14.74 -0.14 5.67
N PRO A 63 -13.71 -0.63 4.93
CA PRO A 63 -13.92 -1.41 3.71
C PRO A 63 -14.73 -2.69 4.00
N GLY A 64 -15.60 -3.05 3.06
CA GLY A 64 -16.51 -4.19 3.23
C GLY A 64 -17.71 -3.96 4.16
N GLU A 65 -17.75 -2.80 4.84
CA GLU A 65 -18.85 -2.40 5.72
C GLU A 65 -19.45 -1.07 5.24
N LYS A 66 -19.43 -0.06 6.12
CA LYS A 66 -19.94 1.29 5.81
C LYS A 66 -18.81 2.23 5.50
N TRP A 67 -18.78 2.73 4.27
CA TRP A 67 -17.80 3.71 3.82
C TRP A 67 -18.39 4.70 2.80
N ARG A 68 -17.68 5.78 2.56
CA ARG A 68 -17.97 6.76 1.50
C ARG A 68 -16.69 7.18 0.79
N ALA A 69 -16.84 7.68 -0.41
CA ALA A 69 -15.74 8.37 -1.11
C ALA A 69 -15.33 9.66 -0.36
N LEU A 70 -14.12 10.13 -0.62
CA LEU A 70 -13.65 11.43 -0.13
C LEU A 70 -14.51 12.55 -0.74
N LYS A 71 -14.75 13.59 0.06
CA LYS A 71 -15.32 14.89 -0.35
C LYS A 71 -14.19 15.91 -0.44
N ASP A 72 -14.44 17.03 -1.09
CA ASP A 72 -13.48 18.15 -1.19
C ASP A 72 -13.04 18.70 0.19
N SER A 73 -13.90 18.52 1.20
CA SER A 73 -13.60 18.93 2.58
C SER A 73 -12.73 17.94 3.35
N ASP A 74 -12.51 16.74 2.83
CA ASP A 74 -11.67 15.73 3.48
C ASP A 74 -10.20 15.98 3.10
N GLU A 75 -9.31 15.74 4.05
CA GLU A 75 -7.87 15.82 3.80
C GLU A 75 -7.45 14.65 2.90
N SER A 76 -6.94 14.97 1.72
CA SER A 76 -6.62 13.97 0.68
C SER A 76 -5.25 13.31 0.88
N ILE A 77 -4.34 13.98 1.61
CA ILE A 77 -3.05 13.48 2.07
C ILE A 77 -2.86 13.93 3.50
N ILE A 78 -2.71 13.00 4.43
CA ILE A 78 -2.47 13.25 5.84
C ILE A 78 -0.99 12.97 6.14
N THR A 79 -0.33 13.91 6.81
CA THR A 79 1.10 13.82 7.15
C THR A 79 1.33 14.07 8.64
N SER A 80 2.58 14.07 9.06
CA SER A 80 2.95 14.45 10.43
C SER A 80 2.54 15.88 10.82
N ALA A 81 2.36 16.77 9.84
CA ALA A 81 1.89 18.14 10.03
C ALA A 81 0.37 18.27 10.14
N SER A 82 -0.39 17.25 9.73
CA SER A 82 -1.85 17.26 9.81
C SER A 82 -2.35 17.18 11.25
N LYS A 83 -3.48 17.84 11.51
CA LYS A 83 -4.07 17.84 12.86
C LYS A 83 -4.63 16.46 13.20
N ALA A 84 -4.08 15.85 14.24
CA ALA A 84 -4.64 14.62 14.78
C ALA A 84 -6.02 14.87 15.42
N PRO A 85 -6.97 13.92 15.29
CA PRO A 85 -8.25 14.01 15.99
C PRO A 85 -8.02 13.99 17.51
N THR A 86 -8.85 14.73 18.25
CA THR A 86 -8.79 14.70 19.71
C THR A 86 -9.28 13.35 20.25
N LYS A 87 -8.76 12.93 21.41
CA LYS A 87 -9.25 11.71 22.08
C LYS A 87 -10.77 11.74 22.29
N SER A 88 -11.33 12.91 22.61
CA SER A 88 -12.77 13.10 22.77
C SER A 88 -13.52 12.91 21.46
N ALA A 89 -12.99 13.39 20.33
CA ALA A 89 -13.63 13.19 19.01
C ALA A 89 -13.65 11.72 18.62
N LEU A 90 -12.56 10.98 18.85
CA LEU A 90 -12.49 9.53 18.63
C LEU A 90 -13.47 8.76 19.52
N ALA A 91 -13.48 9.07 20.83
CA ALA A 91 -14.34 8.39 21.82
C ALA A 91 -15.85 8.64 21.55
N LYS A 92 -16.21 9.81 21.04
CA LYS A 92 -17.60 10.16 20.69
C LYS A 92 -18.01 9.72 19.30
N GLY A 93 -17.13 9.08 18.51
CA GLY A 93 -17.42 8.72 17.13
C GLY A 93 -17.56 9.92 16.17
N ASN A 94 -17.14 11.10 16.60
CA ASN A 94 -17.24 12.35 15.80
C ASN A 94 -16.11 12.47 14.76
N PHE A 95 -15.22 11.49 14.69
CA PHE A 95 -14.17 11.38 13.68
C PHE A 95 -14.36 10.11 12.88
N ALA A 96 -14.61 10.27 11.60
CA ALA A 96 -14.69 9.14 10.68
C ALA A 96 -13.26 8.77 10.24
N GLY A 97 -12.78 7.62 10.70
CA GLY A 97 -11.49 7.08 10.25
C GLY A 97 -11.47 6.78 8.76
N GLY A 98 -10.28 6.56 8.21
CA GLY A 98 -10.08 6.25 6.80
C GLY A 98 -9.32 4.94 6.59
N TYR A 99 -9.47 4.40 5.39
CA TYR A 99 -8.69 3.27 4.90
C TYR A 99 -8.02 3.64 3.57
N GLY A 100 -6.78 3.22 3.41
CA GLY A 100 -6.04 3.59 2.20
C GLY A 100 -4.63 3.02 2.15
N ILE A 101 -3.73 3.82 1.60
CA ILE A 101 -2.32 3.49 1.45
C ILE A 101 -1.46 4.49 2.21
N ALA A 102 -0.24 4.07 2.55
CA ALA A 102 0.67 4.91 3.30
C ALA A 102 2.11 4.78 2.81
N PHE A 103 2.91 5.73 3.28
CA PHE A 103 4.33 5.84 2.98
C PHE A 103 5.07 6.31 4.24
N ALA A 104 6.26 5.76 4.49
CA ALA A 104 7.16 6.24 5.52
C ALA A 104 8.62 6.18 5.04
N SER A 105 9.44 7.15 5.45
CA SER A 105 10.82 7.27 4.99
C SER A 105 11.74 7.83 6.08
N THR A 106 12.95 7.28 6.16
CA THR A 106 14.08 7.89 6.89
C THR A 106 14.86 8.89 6.04
N ILE A 107 14.53 9.01 4.75
CA ILE A 107 15.05 10.01 3.82
C ILE A 107 14.00 11.12 3.73
N PRO A 108 14.38 12.41 3.86
CA PRO A 108 13.45 13.52 3.81
C PRO A 108 12.65 13.57 2.50
N VAL A 109 11.39 13.96 2.61
CA VAL A 109 10.46 14.11 1.49
C VAL A 109 10.25 15.60 1.19
N THR A 110 10.47 16.00 -0.05
CA THR A 110 10.32 17.40 -0.49
C THR A 110 8.87 17.73 -0.86
N ALA A 111 8.11 16.75 -1.35
CA ALA A 111 6.71 16.93 -1.71
C ALA A 111 5.96 15.60 -1.76
N TYR A 112 4.65 15.68 -1.54
CA TYR A 112 3.71 14.58 -1.74
C TYR A 112 2.69 14.93 -2.81
N GLU A 113 2.28 13.93 -3.60
CA GLU A 113 1.18 14.04 -4.54
C GLU A 113 0.24 12.84 -4.41
N ARG A 114 -1.04 13.03 -4.76
CA ARG A 114 -2.06 11.98 -4.77
C ARG A 114 -2.64 11.84 -6.17
N ILE A 115 -2.77 10.61 -6.61
CA ILE A 115 -3.34 10.27 -7.93
C ILE A 115 -4.56 9.39 -7.70
N GLU A 116 -5.70 9.84 -8.20
CA GLU A 116 -6.91 9.02 -8.21
C GLU A 116 -6.88 8.03 -9.38
N LEU A 117 -7.14 6.75 -9.07
CA LEU A 117 -7.12 5.69 -10.06
C LEU A 117 -8.52 5.20 -10.44
N GLY A 118 -9.54 5.66 -9.68
CA GLY A 118 -10.92 5.22 -9.85
C GLY A 118 -11.19 3.84 -9.23
N ARG A 119 -12.38 3.31 -9.49
CA ARG A 119 -12.82 1.97 -9.06
C ARG A 119 -13.69 1.32 -10.13
N SER A 120 -13.92 0.01 -10.00
CA SER A 120 -14.98 -0.67 -10.71
C SER A 120 -16.33 -0.33 -10.08
N LEU A 121 -17.36 -0.19 -10.89
CA LEU A 121 -18.75 -0.07 -10.42
C LEU A 121 -19.35 -1.42 -10.01
N VAL A 122 -18.74 -2.50 -10.48
CA VAL A 122 -19.10 -3.87 -10.14
C VAL A 122 -17.98 -4.52 -9.33
N GLY A 123 -18.36 -5.29 -8.31
CA GLY A 123 -17.43 -6.15 -7.60
C GLY A 123 -17.20 -7.45 -8.36
N MET A 124 -16.50 -8.36 -7.73
CA MET A 124 -16.33 -9.70 -8.25
C MET A 124 -16.27 -10.74 -7.12
N PRO A 125 -16.58 -12.01 -7.41
CA PRO A 125 -16.39 -13.08 -6.45
C PRO A 125 -14.90 -13.32 -6.22
N LEU A 126 -14.49 -13.28 -4.96
CA LEU A 126 -13.14 -13.66 -4.54
C LEU A 126 -13.19 -14.98 -3.77
N LEU A 127 -12.22 -15.82 -4.02
CA LEU A 127 -12.01 -17.06 -3.27
C LEU A 127 -11.19 -16.71 -2.01
N VAL A 128 -11.82 -16.83 -0.86
CA VAL A 128 -11.16 -16.55 0.41
C VAL A 128 -11.03 -17.83 1.23
N PRO A 129 -9.98 -17.96 2.07
CA PRO A 129 -9.87 -19.06 3.02
C PRO A 129 -11.11 -19.15 3.90
N GLY A 130 -11.64 -20.34 4.12
CA GLY A 130 -12.77 -20.56 5.02
C GLY A 130 -12.33 -20.89 6.44
N GLY A 131 -13.27 -20.83 7.40
CA GLY A 131 -13.00 -21.04 8.83
C GLY A 131 -12.41 -19.82 9.51
N GLU A 132 -12.57 -19.73 10.84
CA GLU A 132 -12.03 -18.63 11.65
C GLU A 132 -10.49 -18.63 11.68
N ASP A 133 -9.88 -19.77 11.46
CA ASP A 133 -8.43 -19.96 11.40
C ASP A 133 -7.86 -19.96 9.98
N GLY A 134 -8.70 -19.70 8.95
CA GLY A 134 -8.32 -19.71 7.56
C GLY A 134 -7.97 -21.08 6.97
N ARG A 135 -8.20 -22.17 7.74
CA ARG A 135 -7.89 -23.56 7.32
C ARG A 135 -9.11 -24.33 6.82
N GLY A 136 -10.28 -23.71 6.89
CA GLY A 136 -11.52 -24.29 6.38
C GLY A 136 -11.57 -24.35 4.85
N LYS A 137 -12.61 -24.99 4.30
CA LYS A 137 -12.81 -25.05 2.84
C LYS A 137 -12.92 -23.62 2.29
N PRO A 138 -12.20 -23.28 1.22
CA PRO A 138 -12.32 -21.99 0.57
C PRO A 138 -13.77 -21.67 0.20
N LYS A 139 -14.17 -20.41 0.36
CA LYS A 139 -15.50 -19.93 -0.01
C LYS A 139 -15.40 -18.74 -0.94
N PHE A 140 -16.36 -18.61 -1.84
CA PHE A 140 -16.52 -17.41 -2.64
C PHE A 140 -17.30 -16.36 -1.84
N ILE A 141 -16.77 -15.14 -1.79
CA ILE A 141 -17.48 -13.97 -1.32
C ILE A 141 -17.51 -12.93 -2.43
N TYR A 142 -18.62 -12.22 -2.57
CA TYR A 142 -18.70 -11.10 -3.51
C TYR A 142 -18.16 -9.85 -2.83
N VAL A 143 -17.13 -9.24 -3.42
CA VAL A 143 -16.47 -8.05 -2.89
C VAL A 143 -16.66 -6.90 -3.87
N GLN A 144 -17.20 -5.79 -3.39
CA GLN A 144 -17.25 -4.55 -4.16
C GLN A 144 -15.87 -3.93 -4.24
N ASP A 145 -15.52 -3.40 -5.41
CA ASP A 145 -14.27 -2.67 -5.58
C ASP A 145 -14.37 -1.29 -4.90
N GLU A 146 -13.27 -0.86 -4.35
CA GLU A 146 -13.13 0.42 -3.65
C GLU A 146 -12.37 1.41 -4.52
N PRO A 147 -12.53 2.74 -4.31
CA PRO A 147 -11.66 3.72 -4.93
C PRO A 147 -10.20 3.39 -4.69
N ARG A 148 -9.40 3.43 -5.77
CA ARG A 148 -7.96 3.20 -5.70
C ARG A 148 -7.20 4.51 -5.91
N VAL A 149 -6.12 4.64 -5.17
CA VAL A 149 -5.27 5.83 -5.19
C VAL A 149 -3.81 5.43 -5.27
N ALA A 150 -2.97 6.36 -5.69
CA ALA A 150 -1.54 6.29 -5.51
C ALA A 150 -1.06 7.50 -4.73
N LEU A 151 -0.12 7.28 -3.83
CA LEU A 151 0.58 8.30 -3.06
C LEU A 151 2.01 8.40 -3.58
N VAL A 152 2.41 9.59 -3.97
CA VAL A 152 3.74 9.88 -4.47
C VAL A 152 4.51 10.64 -3.41
N ALA A 153 5.74 10.22 -3.14
CA ALA A 153 6.70 10.91 -2.30
C ALA A 153 7.95 11.24 -3.13
N HIS A 154 8.28 12.52 -3.23
CA HIS A 154 9.52 12.98 -3.85
C HIS A 154 10.59 13.10 -2.76
N LEU A 155 11.64 12.28 -2.87
CA LEU A 155 12.72 12.23 -1.89
C LEU A 155 13.84 13.20 -2.25
N GLU A 156 14.53 13.74 -1.24
CA GLU A 156 15.68 14.63 -1.44
C GLU A 156 16.84 13.97 -2.23
N ASN A 157 16.93 12.66 -2.20
CA ASN A 157 17.97 11.91 -2.92
C ASN A 157 17.68 11.68 -4.41
N GLY A 158 16.66 12.34 -4.98
CA GLY A 158 16.32 12.28 -6.39
C GLY A 158 15.50 11.05 -6.81
N TRP A 159 14.85 10.36 -5.88
CA TRP A 159 13.87 9.34 -6.17
C TRP A 159 12.44 9.83 -5.95
N SER A 160 11.54 9.45 -6.82
CA SER A 160 10.09 9.58 -6.61
C SER A 160 9.49 8.20 -6.42
N ILE A 161 8.93 7.97 -5.25
CA ILE A 161 8.35 6.69 -4.85
C ILE A 161 6.84 6.77 -4.94
N ILE A 162 6.22 5.87 -5.68
CA ILE A 162 4.78 5.77 -5.88
C ILE A 162 4.28 4.54 -5.14
N SER A 163 3.59 4.75 -4.02
CA SER A 163 2.86 3.70 -3.29
C SER A 163 1.48 3.53 -3.91
N THR A 164 1.03 2.30 -4.16
CA THR A 164 -0.30 2.04 -4.69
C THR A 164 -0.85 0.68 -4.27
N HIS A 165 -2.17 0.53 -4.33
CA HIS A 165 -2.89 -0.73 -4.27
C HIS A 165 -3.94 -0.71 -5.39
N LEU A 166 -3.72 -1.50 -6.43
CA LEU A 166 -4.60 -1.52 -7.59
C LEU A 166 -5.85 -2.36 -7.35
N SER A 167 -6.86 -2.16 -8.18
CA SER A 167 -8.07 -2.96 -8.15
C SER A 167 -7.75 -4.44 -8.38
N PHE A 168 -8.51 -5.32 -7.72
CA PHE A 168 -8.48 -6.76 -8.00
C PHE A 168 -9.31 -7.14 -9.24
N VAL A 169 -10.04 -6.18 -9.82
CA VAL A 169 -10.88 -6.42 -11.01
C VAL A 169 -10.00 -6.48 -12.26
N PRO A 170 -10.00 -7.63 -12.99
CA PRO A 170 -9.19 -7.79 -14.20
C PRO A 170 -9.49 -6.73 -15.25
N GLY A 171 -8.45 -6.25 -15.92
CA GLY A 171 -8.54 -5.20 -16.92
C GLY A 171 -8.52 -3.79 -16.31
N LEU A 172 -9.21 -3.55 -15.20
CA LEU A 172 -9.13 -2.28 -14.50
C LEU A 172 -7.76 -2.06 -13.87
N ASN A 173 -7.21 -3.08 -13.18
CA ASN A 173 -5.85 -3.04 -12.65
C ASN A 173 -4.80 -2.75 -13.74
N VAL A 174 -4.95 -3.32 -14.92
CA VAL A 174 -4.08 -3.03 -16.07
C VAL A 174 -4.21 -1.58 -16.51
N ALA A 175 -5.44 -1.05 -16.60
CA ALA A 175 -5.70 0.34 -16.96
C ALA A 175 -5.14 1.31 -15.92
N GLN A 176 -5.31 1.01 -14.62
CA GLN A 176 -4.76 1.76 -13.51
C GLN A 176 -3.22 1.77 -13.55
N LEU A 177 -2.58 0.62 -13.77
CA LEU A 177 -1.12 0.55 -13.90
C LEU A 177 -0.61 1.36 -15.10
N LYS A 178 -1.29 1.29 -16.25
CA LYS A 178 -0.95 2.11 -17.42
C LYS A 178 -1.06 3.61 -17.12
N LYS A 179 -2.08 4.03 -16.35
CA LYS A 179 -2.24 5.42 -15.90
C LYS A 179 -1.06 5.84 -15.02
N LEU A 180 -0.68 5.01 -14.03
CA LEU A 180 0.46 5.27 -13.15
C LEU A 180 1.78 5.37 -13.90
N LYS A 181 2.06 4.44 -14.80
CA LYS A 181 3.28 4.46 -15.59
C LYS A 181 3.41 5.73 -16.43
N ARG A 182 2.34 6.16 -17.12
CA ARG A 182 2.32 7.40 -17.88
C ARG A 182 2.53 8.63 -17.00
N TRP A 183 1.89 8.65 -15.82
CA TRP A 183 2.09 9.72 -14.85
C TRP A 183 3.54 9.75 -14.37
N ALA A 184 4.09 8.60 -13.98
CA ALA A 184 5.47 8.45 -13.52
C ALA A 184 6.49 8.94 -14.56
N GLU A 185 6.27 8.60 -15.84
CA GLU A 185 7.13 9.05 -16.95
C GLU A 185 7.06 10.56 -17.15
N LYS A 186 5.87 11.16 -17.02
CA LYS A 186 5.70 12.61 -17.08
C LYS A 186 6.37 13.30 -15.90
N SER A 187 6.16 12.83 -14.69
CA SER A 187 6.76 13.37 -13.47
C SER A 187 8.29 13.30 -13.52
N ALA A 188 8.85 12.14 -13.94
CA ALA A 188 10.29 12.00 -14.11
C ALA A 188 10.87 13.00 -15.11
N ALA A 189 10.16 13.26 -16.22
CA ALA A 189 10.59 14.25 -17.20
C ALA A 189 10.56 15.70 -16.66
N GLN A 190 9.68 16.00 -15.72
CA GLN A 190 9.53 17.33 -15.11
C GLN A 190 10.50 17.57 -13.96
N THR A 191 10.70 16.55 -13.11
CA THR A 191 11.50 16.67 -11.88
C THR A 191 12.96 16.24 -12.07
N GLY A 192 13.26 15.44 -13.09
CA GLY A 192 14.55 14.78 -13.25
C GLY A 192 14.75 13.59 -12.30
N ASN A 193 13.77 13.26 -11.46
CA ASN A 193 13.87 12.17 -10.51
C ASN A 193 13.77 10.79 -11.18
N ARG A 194 14.48 9.83 -10.64
CA ARG A 194 14.25 8.40 -10.92
C ARG A 194 12.94 7.97 -10.26
N VAL A 195 12.20 7.04 -10.86
CA VAL A 195 10.86 6.67 -10.39
C VAL A 195 10.74 5.20 -10.06
N VAL A 196 10.13 4.90 -8.92
CA VAL A 196 9.76 3.55 -8.50
C VAL A 196 8.26 3.49 -8.21
N ILE A 197 7.56 2.48 -8.75
CA ILE A 197 6.18 2.12 -8.36
C ILE A 197 6.26 0.91 -7.45
N MET A 198 5.66 1.00 -6.27
CA MET A 198 5.67 -0.05 -5.24
C MET A 198 4.25 -0.35 -4.76
N GLY A 199 3.95 -1.63 -4.53
CA GLY A 199 2.72 -2.05 -3.87
C GLY A 199 2.08 -3.29 -4.45
N ASP A 200 0.88 -3.57 -3.96
CA ASP A 200 0.03 -4.64 -4.48
C ASP A 200 -0.64 -4.18 -5.79
N LEU A 201 -0.21 -4.78 -6.88
CA LEU A 201 -0.75 -4.47 -8.20
C LEU A 201 -1.92 -5.38 -8.59
N ASN A 202 -2.25 -6.40 -7.79
CA ASN A 202 -3.28 -7.40 -8.09
C ASN A 202 -3.15 -8.00 -9.51
N LEU A 203 -1.92 -8.09 -10.00
CA LEU A 203 -1.58 -8.60 -11.32
C LEU A 203 -0.61 -9.78 -11.17
N PRO A 204 -0.91 -10.95 -11.77
CA PRO A 204 -0.01 -12.10 -11.68
C PRO A 204 1.34 -11.83 -12.34
N LYS A 205 2.31 -12.67 -11.97
CA LYS A 205 3.70 -12.58 -12.38
C LYS A 205 3.88 -12.35 -13.88
N GLY A 206 4.70 -11.37 -14.21
CA GLY A 206 5.05 -10.98 -15.58
C GLY A 206 4.11 -9.96 -16.21
N LEU A 207 2.82 -9.93 -15.87
CA LEU A 207 1.87 -8.98 -16.46
C LEU A 207 2.23 -7.51 -16.21
N PRO A 208 2.70 -7.09 -15.02
CA PRO A 208 3.03 -5.70 -14.81
C PRO A 208 4.11 -5.14 -15.73
N VAL A 209 5.00 -5.96 -16.26
CA VAL A 209 6.12 -5.52 -17.10
C VAL A 209 5.95 -5.88 -18.58
N LEU A 210 4.93 -6.69 -18.89
CA LEU A 210 4.70 -7.19 -20.25
C LEU A 210 4.53 -6.03 -21.25
N GLY A 211 5.30 -6.08 -22.35
CA GLY A 211 5.23 -5.10 -23.43
C GLY A 211 5.59 -3.67 -23.03
N SER A 212 6.37 -3.48 -21.95
CA SER A 212 6.76 -2.16 -21.47
C SER A 212 8.27 -2.07 -21.20
N LYS A 213 8.78 -0.82 -21.07
CA LYS A 213 10.18 -0.56 -20.67
C LYS A 213 10.40 -0.65 -19.15
N TRP A 214 9.38 -1.03 -18.40
CA TRP A 214 9.47 -1.17 -16.96
C TRP A 214 9.99 -2.55 -16.58
N ASN A 215 10.78 -2.61 -15.52
CA ASN A 215 11.36 -3.83 -14.97
C ASN A 215 10.86 -4.05 -13.54
N SER A 216 10.70 -5.31 -13.15
CA SER A 216 10.49 -5.68 -11.75
C SER A 216 11.85 -5.89 -11.08
N LEU A 217 12.10 -5.16 -10.00
CA LEU A 217 13.35 -5.27 -9.24
C LEU A 217 13.42 -6.54 -8.39
N ALA A 218 12.29 -7.19 -8.13
CA ALA A 218 12.24 -8.47 -7.44
C ALA A 218 11.21 -9.40 -8.08
N THR A 219 11.51 -10.69 -8.09
CA THR A 219 10.62 -11.74 -8.56
C THR A 219 10.44 -12.77 -7.45
N GLN A 220 9.45 -12.53 -6.59
CA GLN A 220 9.16 -13.34 -5.42
C GLN A 220 7.65 -13.52 -5.28
N ASN A 221 7.20 -14.74 -4.96
CA ASN A 221 5.81 -14.95 -4.61
C ASN A 221 5.53 -14.29 -3.26
N THR A 222 4.38 -13.61 -3.17
CA THR A 222 4.02 -12.81 -1.98
C THR A 222 2.73 -13.27 -1.33
N TYR A 223 1.85 -13.94 -2.04
CA TYR A 223 0.53 -14.32 -1.56
C TYR A 223 0.25 -15.84 -1.70
N PRO A 224 -0.42 -16.47 -0.72
CA PRO A 224 -0.62 -15.98 0.65
C PRO A 224 0.66 -16.12 1.50
N SER A 225 0.84 -15.30 2.55
CA SER A 225 2.07 -15.25 3.32
C SER A 225 2.44 -16.56 4.04
N TRP A 226 1.49 -17.44 4.28
CA TRP A 226 1.68 -18.77 4.89
C TRP A 226 1.98 -19.89 3.89
N GLY A 227 2.21 -19.57 2.64
CA GLY A 227 2.52 -20.54 1.57
C GLY A 227 2.48 -19.88 0.20
N ALA A 228 3.30 -18.85 0.02
CA ALA A 228 3.26 -17.98 -1.15
C ALA A 228 3.42 -18.71 -2.48
N LYS A 229 2.43 -18.56 -3.35
CA LYS A 229 2.35 -19.19 -4.67
C LYS A 229 2.24 -18.19 -5.82
N ILE A 230 1.77 -16.96 -5.52
CA ILE A 230 1.49 -15.91 -6.51
C ILE A 230 2.25 -14.66 -6.12
N GLN A 231 2.77 -13.93 -7.10
CA GLN A 231 3.30 -12.60 -6.94
C GLN A 231 2.22 -11.59 -7.32
N PHE A 232 1.77 -10.76 -6.36
CA PHE A 232 0.89 -9.61 -6.57
C PHE A 232 1.58 -8.29 -6.22
N ASP A 233 2.60 -8.35 -5.37
CA ASP A 233 3.36 -7.19 -4.92
C ASP A 233 4.59 -6.99 -5.79
N TYR A 234 4.89 -5.74 -6.13
CA TYR A 234 5.96 -5.39 -7.05
C TYR A 234 6.71 -4.13 -6.62
N ILE A 235 7.96 -4.07 -7.04
CA ILE A 235 8.79 -2.86 -7.07
C ILE A 235 9.22 -2.70 -8.53
N LEU A 236 8.62 -1.72 -9.23
CA LEU A 236 8.82 -1.50 -10.65
C LEU A 236 9.60 -0.21 -10.89
N THR A 237 10.56 -0.24 -11.80
CA THR A 237 11.21 0.97 -12.33
C THR A 237 11.53 0.82 -13.80
N LYS A 238 11.67 1.95 -14.51
CA LYS A 238 12.24 2.01 -15.85
C LYS A 238 13.67 2.56 -15.84
N ASP A 239 14.11 3.05 -14.68
CA ASP A 239 15.39 3.69 -14.54
C ASP A 239 16.48 2.65 -14.27
N SER A 240 17.71 2.95 -14.69
CA SER A 240 18.84 2.07 -14.44
C SER A 240 19.20 2.06 -12.96
N VAL A 241 19.37 0.85 -12.42
CA VAL A 241 19.87 0.61 -11.07
C VAL A 241 21.25 -0.04 -11.20
N LYS A 242 22.29 0.62 -10.68
CA LYS A 242 23.68 0.10 -10.81
C LYS A 242 23.95 -1.04 -9.84
N LYS A 243 23.35 -0.95 -8.63
CA LYS A 243 23.43 -2.00 -7.62
C LYS A 243 22.04 -2.39 -7.21
N LEU A 244 21.73 -3.67 -7.30
CA LEU A 244 20.46 -4.25 -6.89
C LEU A 244 20.72 -5.47 -6.02
N LYS A 245 20.20 -5.45 -4.80
CA LYS A 245 20.17 -6.61 -3.92
C LYS A 245 18.75 -6.89 -3.50
N VAL A 246 18.24 -8.05 -3.84
CA VAL A 246 16.93 -8.53 -3.40
C VAL A 246 17.09 -9.20 -2.04
N MET A 247 16.36 -8.70 -1.04
CA MET A 247 16.43 -9.26 0.31
C MET A 247 15.53 -10.48 0.44
N PRO A 248 15.90 -11.45 1.29
CA PRO A 248 15.04 -12.59 1.56
C PRO A 248 13.67 -12.13 2.11
N THR A 249 12.62 -12.72 1.58
CA THR A 249 11.26 -12.48 2.04
C THR A 249 11.01 -13.23 3.35
N THR A 250 10.53 -12.53 4.35
CA THR A 250 10.22 -13.12 5.66
C THR A 250 8.79 -12.78 6.07
N ALA A 251 8.01 -13.79 6.43
CA ALA A 251 6.67 -13.58 6.97
C ALA A 251 6.73 -12.71 8.23
N THR A 252 5.99 -11.63 8.23
CA THR A 252 5.90 -10.68 9.34
C THR A 252 4.83 -11.06 10.35
N GLY A 253 3.85 -11.84 9.92
CA GLY A 253 2.69 -12.22 10.73
C GLY A 253 1.60 -11.13 10.85
N ILE A 254 1.80 -9.96 10.26
CA ILE A 254 0.83 -8.85 10.31
C ILE A 254 0.07 -8.67 8.98
N SER A 255 0.40 -9.44 7.96
CA SER A 255 -0.21 -9.38 6.64
C SER A 255 -0.33 -10.76 6.03
N ASP A 256 -1.39 -10.99 5.26
CA ASP A 256 -1.55 -12.16 4.39
C ASP A 256 -0.68 -12.08 3.12
N HIS A 257 0.05 -10.98 2.92
CA HIS A 257 1.12 -10.85 1.95
C HIS A 257 2.51 -10.89 2.62
N LEU A 258 3.50 -11.39 1.87
CA LEU A 258 4.91 -11.28 2.24
C LEU A 258 5.47 -9.94 1.75
N PRO A 259 6.30 -9.25 2.53
CA PRO A 259 6.94 -8.03 2.08
C PRO A 259 7.97 -8.32 0.99
N ILE A 260 8.09 -7.43 0.01
CA ILE A 260 9.21 -7.40 -0.93
C ILE A 260 10.16 -6.28 -0.52
N THR A 261 11.44 -6.58 -0.44
CA THR A 261 12.47 -5.62 -0.08
C THR A 261 13.64 -5.71 -1.04
N VAL A 262 14.06 -4.56 -1.54
CA VAL A 262 15.27 -4.42 -2.36
C VAL A 262 16.15 -3.31 -1.80
N GLU A 263 17.45 -3.48 -1.96
CA GLU A 263 18.45 -2.44 -1.73
C GLU A 263 18.95 -1.96 -3.09
N ILE A 264 18.86 -0.66 -3.34
CA ILE A 264 19.28 -0.01 -4.59
C ILE A 264 20.15 1.22 -4.29
N ASP A 265 20.96 1.66 -5.30
CA ASP A 265 21.83 2.83 -5.24
C ASP A 265 21.10 4.15 -5.56
#